data_540552f611ff75f29462aca4333606ea
#
_entry.id   540552f611ff75f29462aca4333606ea
#
_cell.length_a   1.000
_cell.length_b   1.000
_cell.length_c   1.000
_cell.angle_alpha   90.00
_cell.angle_beta   90.00
_cell.angle_gamma   90.00
#
_symmetry.space_group_name_H-M   'P 1'
#
loop_
_entity.id
_entity.type
_entity.pdbx_description
1 polymer ?
#
loop_
_entity_poly.entity_id
_entity_poly.type
_entity_poly.pdbx_seq_one_letter_code
_entity_poly.pdbx_strand_id
1 'polypeptide(L)'
;ENEAEGAATPANFNASNAIKAPLPGTITSIEVAVGQEVKAGDTVLVLEAMKMQNSIEAEKDGKVTAIVVKVGQAVLEDEPLVVIE
;
A
#
# COMPACT_ATOMS: atom_id res chain seq x y z
N GLU A 1 8.90 15.84 4.13
CA GLU A 1 8.94 15.52 4.10
C GLU A 1 8.81 15.16 3.69
N ASN A 2 8.65 15.16 3.41
CA ASN A 2 8.67 14.74 3.13
C ASN A 2 8.65 14.34 2.66
N GLU A 3 8.66 14.32 2.42
CA GLU A 3 8.70 13.91 2.11
C GLU A 3 8.76 13.47 1.74
N ALA A 4 8.84 13.68 1.74
CA ALA A 4 8.93 13.30 1.49
C ALA A 4 9.11 12.81 1.13
N GLU A 5 9.13 12.88 1.28
CA GLU A 5 9.26 12.38 1.09
C GLU A 5 9.28 11.76 0.62
N GLY A 6 9.36 12.53 1.04
CA GLY A 6 9.39 11.91 0.22
C GLY A 6 8.98 10.79 0.00
N ALA A 7 8.66 10.24 0.71
CA ALA A 7 8.13 9.03 0.24
C ALA A 7 7.71 9.15 -1.18
N ALA A 8 8.52 9.47 -1.95
CA ALA A 8 8.13 9.66 -3.32
C ALA A 8 7.72 8.35 -3.92
N THR A 9 6.68 8.39 -4.68
CA THR A 9 6.33 7.29 -5.55
C THR A 9 7.49 7.08 -6.52
N PRO A 10 8.02 5.88 -6.61
CA PRO A 10 9.06 5.63 -7.60
C PRO A 10 8.57 5.96 -8.99
N ALA A 11 9.37 6.65 -9.75
CA ALA A 11 8.94 7.12 -11.06
C ALA A 11 8.68 5.99 -12.04
N ASN A 12 9.29 4.84 -11.81
CA ASN A 12 9.22 3.75 -12.78
C ASN A 12 8.63 2.47 -12.22
N PHE A 13 7.85 2.57 -11.17
CA PHE A 13 7.21 1.35 -10.70
C PHE A 13 6.11 0.91 -11.67
N ASN A 14 5.84 -0.40 -11.67
CA ASN A 14 4.85 -0.96 -12.57
C ASN A 14 3.48 -0.89 -11.90
N ALA A 15 2.63 -0.01 -12.38
CA ALA A 15 1.33 0.22 -11.75
C ALA A 15 0.44 -1.02 -11.79
N SER A 16 0.64 -1.92 -12.74
CA SER A 16 -0.18 -3.12 -12.77
C SER A 16 0.17 -4.10 -11.67
N ASN A 17 1.31 -3.91 -11.00
CA ASN A 17 1.69 -4.72 -9.84
C ASN A 17 1.36 -4.01 -8.53
N ALA A 18 0.77 -2.84 -8.58
CA ALA A 18 0.45 -2.10 -7.38
C ALA A 18 -0.89 -2.54 -6.83
N ILE A 19 -0.94 -2.69 -5.51
CA ILE A 19 -2.21 -2.87 -4.82
C ILE A 19 -2.81 -1.49 -4.64
N LYS A 20 -4.05 -1.33 -5.07
CA LYS A 20 -4.70 -0.02 -5.06
C LYS A 20 -5.76 0.03 -3.97
N ALA A 21 -6.00 1.23 -3.47
CA ALA A 21 -7.01 1.42 -2.45
C ALA A 21 -8.40 1.13 -3.03
N PRO A 22 -9.21 0.28 -2.37
CA PRO A 22 -10.56 0.01 -2.87
C PRO A 22 -11.53 1.15 -2.59
N LEU A 23 -11.19 2.03 -1.65
CA LEU A 23 -12.03 3.15 -1.29
C LEU A 23 -11.13 4.18 -0.62
N PRO A 24 -11.57 5.46 -0.56
CA PRO A 24 -10.76 6.49 0.10
C PRO A 24 -10.75 6.28 1.61
N GLY A 25 -9.63 6.59 2.22
CA GLY A 25 -9.50 6.45 3.66
C GLY A 25 -8.12 6.85 4.12
N THR A 26 -7.75 6.39 5.33
CA THR A 26 -6.48 6.73 5.96
C THR A 26 -5.74 5.46 6.31
N ILE A 27 -4.45 5.42 6.03
CA ILE A 27 -3.60 4.27 6.35
C ILE A 27 -3.39 4.26 7.86
N THR A 28 -3.84 3.20 8.53
CA THR A 28 -3.68 3.10 9.98
C THR A 28 -2.50 2.23 10.37
N SER A 29 -2.14 1.24 9.54
CA SER A 29 -0.92 0.48 9.79
C SER A 29 -0.44 -0.14 8.49
N ILE A 30 0.85 -0.44 8.45
CA ILE A 30 1.46 -1.11 7.31
C ILE A 30 2.12 -2.36 7.87
N GLU A 31 1.71 -3.52 7.36
CA GLU A 31 2.08 -4.81 7.93
C GLU A 31 3.26 -5.45 7.23
N VAL A 32 3.78 -4.83 6.18
CA VAL A 32 4.87 -5.39 5.40
C VAL A 32 5.97 -4.34 5.24
N ALA A 33 7.13 -4.80 4.78
CA ALA A 33 8.28 -3.93 4.53
C ALA A 33 8.80 -4.20 3.14
N VAL A 34 9.50 -3.21 2.58
CA VAL A 34 10.14 -3.39 1.29
C VAL A 34 11.13 -4.55 1.38
N GLY A 35 11.06 -5.45 0.42
CA GLY A 35 11.89 -6.63 0.39
C GLY A 35 11.25 -7.86 1.01
N GLN A 36 10.11 -7.72 1.64
CA GLN A 36 9.43 -8.84 2.26
C GLN A 36 8.65 -9.62 1.22
N GLU A 37 8.68 -10.95 1.35
CA GLU A 37 7.88 -11.81 0.49
C GLU A 37 6.48 -11.96 1.06
N VAL A 38 5.50 -11.93 0.18
CA VAL A 38 4.10 -12.06 0.57
C VAL A 38 3.43 -13.07 -0.33
N LYS A 39 2.30 -13.57 0.13
CA LYS A 39 1.47 -14.49 -0.65
C LYS A 39 0.09 -13.91 -0.80
N ALA A 40 -0.61 -14.37 -1.81
CA ALA A 40 -1.99 -13.93 -2.03
C ALA A 40 -2.79 -14.16 -0.75
N GLY A 41 -3.50 -13.14 -0.29
CA GLY A 41 -4.27 -13.20 0.93
C GLY A 41 -3.54 -12.68 2.17
N ASP A 42 -2.24 -12.41 2.08
CA ASP A 42 -1.51 -11.83 3.22
C ASP A 42 -1.92 -10.36 3.37
N THR A 43 -2.15 -9.95 4.61
CA THR A 43 -2.47 -8.55 4.88
C THR A 43 -1.23 -7.71 4.70
N VAL A 44 -1.32 -6.70 3.84
CA VAL A 44 -0.18 -5.81 3.59
C VAL A 44 -0.30 -4.50 4.35
N LEU A 45 -1.53 -4.01 4.52
CA LEU A 45 -1.74 -2.83 5.35
C LEU A 45 -3.20 -2.76 5.76
N VAL A 46 -3.50 -1.82 6.65
CA VAL A 46 -4.86 -1.59 7.11
C VAL A 46 -5.24 -0.17 6.76
N LEU A 47 -6.39 -0.03 6.16
CA LEU A 47 -6.95 1.25 5.72
C LEU A 47 -8.24 1.51 6.50
N GLU A 48 -8.33 2.66 7.14
CA GLU A 48 -9.55 3.06 7.83
C GLU A 48 -10.40 3.93 6.92
N ALA A 49 -11.64 3.52 6.69
CA ALA A 49 -12.57 4.27 5.88
C ALA A 49 -13.95 4.16 6.51
N MET A 50 -14.65 5.28 6.58
CA MET A 50 -16.04 5.31 7.10
C MET A 50 -16.13 4.71 8.49
N LYS A 51 -15.11 4.98 9.33
CA LYS A 51 -15.02 4.50 10.71
C LYS A 51 -14.85 2.99 10.83
N MET A 52 -14.47 2.33 9.74
CA MET A 52 -14.23 0.89 9.74
C MET A 52 -12.82 0.64 9.24
N GLN A 53 -12.21 -0.39 9.80
CA GLN A 53 -10.89 -0.77 9.35
C GLN A 53 -11.01 -1.86 8.31
N ASN A 54 -10.26 -1.70 7.25
CA ASN A 54 -10.28 -2.63 6.13
C ASN A 54 -8.87 -3.15 5.91
N SER A 55 -8.70 -4.46 5.99
CA SER A 55 -7.42 -5.09 5.72
C SER A 55 -7.23 -5.16 4.22
N ILE A 56 -6.11 -4.65 3.76
CA ILE A 56 -5.77 -4.71 2.34
C ILE A 56 -4.79 -5.86 2.18
N GLU A 57 -5.13 -6.79 1.30
CA GLU A 57 -4.39 -8.04 1.16
C GLU A 57 -3.70 -8.08 -0.19
N ALA A 58 -2.60 -8.84 -0.21
CA ALA A 58 -1.90 -9.07 -1.47
C ALA A 58 -2.80 -9.86 -2.41
N GLU A 59 -2.77 -9.48 -3.68
CA GLU A 59 -3.59 -10.12 -4.69
C GLU A 59 -2.87 -11.31 -5.32
N LYS A 60 -1.57 -11.41 -5.10
CA LYS A 60 -0.78 -12.49 -5.69
C LYS A 60 0.45 -12.70 -4.83
N ASP A 61 1.11 -13.83 -5.06
CA ASP A 61 2.40 -14.09 -4.43
C ASP A 61 3.44 -13.18 -5.06
N GLY A 62 4.38 -12.73 -4.27
CA GLY A 62 5.45 -11.91 -4.79
C GLY A 62 6.23 -11.29 -3.68
N LYS A 63 6.95 -10.23 -4.02
CA LYS A 63 7.82 -9.54 -3.10
C LYS A 63 7.49 -8.06 -3.13
N VAL A 64 7.47 -7.44 -1.96
CA VAL A 64 7.19 -6.01 -1.85
C VAL A 64 8.40 -5.26 -2.38
N THR A 65 8.22 -4.54 -3.49
CA THR A 65 9.31 -3.78 -4.10
C THR A 65 9.23 -2.31 -3.75
N ALA A 66 8.04 -1.82 -3.40
CA ALA A 66 7.90 -0.42 -3.00
C ALA A 66 6.66 -0.26 -2.16
N ILE A 67 6.73 0.62 -1.17
CA ILE A 67 5.56 1.04 -0.39
C ILE A 67 5.44 2.54 -0.63
N VAL A 68 4.34 2.94 -1.27
CA VAL A 68 4.22 4.32 -1.74
C VAL A 68 3.33 5.16 -0.84
N VAL A 69 2.97 4.64 0.34
CA VAL A 69 2.16 5.37 1.31
C VAL A 69 2.79 5.22 2.69
N LYS A 70 2.30 6.01 3.63
CA LYS A 70 2.78 6.01 5.01
C LYS A 70 1.61 5.86 5.96
N VAL A 71 1.91 5.39 7.17
CA VAL A 71 0.91 5.37 8.24
C VAL A 71 0.46 6.81 8.48
N GLY A 72 -0.86 6.98 8.54
CA GLY A 72 -1.46 8.30 8.74
C GLY A 72 -1.76 9.05 7.47
N GLN A 73 -1.37 8.52 6.32
CA GLN A 73 -1.60 9.19 5.05
C GLN A 73 -3.02 8.93 4.58
N ALA A 74 -3.69 9.97 4.08
CA ALA A 74 -4.99 9.82 3.46
C ALA A 74 -4.79 9.42 2.00
N VAL A 75 -5.60 8.48 1.54
CA VAL A 75 -5.52 8.00 0.17
C VAL A 75 -6.90 8.06 -0.47
N LEU A 76 -6.92 8.09 -1.77
CA LEU A 76 -8.15 8.10 -2.54
C LEU A 76 -8.33 6.74 -3.20
N GLU A 77 -9.54 6.50 -3.70
CA GLU A 77 -9.85 5.28 -4.42
C GLU A 77 -8.89 5.10 -5.59
N ASP A 78 -8.43 3.86 -5.79
CA ASP A 78 -7.50 3.49 -6.87
C ASP A 78 -6.11 4.07 -6.72
N GLU A 79 -5.79 4.68 -5.58
CA GLU A 79 -4.45 5.18 -5.37
C GLU A 79 -3.53 4.01 -5.06
N PRO A 80 -2.33 3.94 -5.68
CA PRO A 80 -1.43 2.82 -5.40
C PRO A 80 -0.92 2.87 -3.97
N LEU A 81 -0.83 1.72 -3.34
CA LEU A 81 -0.43 1.60 -1.94
C LEU A 81 0.90 0.88 -1.82
N VAL A 82 0.99 -0.33 -2.38
CA VAL A 82 2.15 -1.20 -2.26
C VAL A 82 2.35 -1.87 -3.60
N VAL A 83 3.59 -1.97 -4.04
CA VAL A 83 3.92 -2.65 -5.29
C VAL A 83 4.49 -4.01 -4.94
N ILE A 84 3.93 -5.06 -5.53
CA ILE A 84 4.34 -6.45 -5.32
C ILE A 84 4.71 -7.04 -6.67
N GLU A 85 5.95 -7.51 -6.77
CA GLU A 85 6.45 -8.11 -8.00
C GLU A 85 7.01 -9.52 -7.76
#